data_34380a7c48a19f3512f3b7a50bc5eea1
#
_entry.id   34380a7c48a19f3512f3b7a50bc5eea1
#
_cell.length_a   1.000
_cell.length_b   1.000
_cell.length_c   1.000
_cell.angle_alpha   90.00
_cell.angle_beta   90.00
_cell.angle_gamma   90.00
#
_symmetry.space_group_name_H-M   'P 1'
#
loop_
_entity.id
_entity.type
_entity.pdbx_description
1 polymer ?
#
loop_
_entity_poly.entity_id
_entity_poly.type
_entity_poly.pdbx_seq_one_letter_code
_entity_poly.pdbx_strand_id
1 'polypeptide(L)'
;PIPSGTYAVTDDLLEDLKVGVQGQHASNLGGILAREIGDEIGVPSYIVDPVVVDELMPIARYSGLEEIPRGSIFHALNQKAVAKRYAKEAGKPYESLRLVVVHMGGGVSVGAHEDGKVVDVFSAFDGDGAFSPERAGGVPCAALVKMCFSGKYTEKEISAKLIGKGGLNSYLGTNDMREVTK
;
A
#
# COMPACT_ATOMS: atom_id res chain seq x y z
N PRO A 1 4.94 10.90 -4.41
CA PRO A 1 3.67 10.53 -5.02
C PRO A 1 3.73 10.75 -6.54
N ILE A 2 3.21 9.80 -7.31
CA ILE A 2 3.15 9.84 -8.77
C ILE A 2 1.74 9.49 -9.24
N PRO A 3 1.28 9.95 -10.40
CA PRO A 3 -0.01 9.56 -10.95
C PRO A 3 -0.04 8.07 -11.33
N SER A 4 -1.24 7.52 -11.54
CA SER A 4 -1.42 6.19 -12.13
C SER A 4 -0.82 6.15 -13.53
N GLY A 5 -0.12 5.07 -13.86
CA GLY A 5 0.50 4.94 -15.19
C GLY A 5 1.53 3.81 -15.28
N THR A 6 2.15 3.76 -16.46
CA THR A 6 3.24 2.84 -16.77
C THR A 6 4.54 3.65 -16.87
N TYR A 7 5.55 3.21 -16.15
CA TYR A 7 6.84 3.90 -16.03
C TYR A 7 7.96 3.01 -16.53
N ALA A 8 8.77 3.51 -17.45
CA ALA A 8 9.98 2.82 -17.87
C ALA A 8 10.99 2.76 -16.72
N VAL A 9 11.63 1.61 -16.54
CA VAL A 9 12.68 1.45 -15.53
C VAL A 9 13.98 2.03 -16.09
N THR A 10 14.11 3.35 -15.96
CA THR A 10 15.32 4.11 -16.30
C THR A 10 16.41 3.89 -15.25
N ASP A 11 17.63 4.35 -15.54
CA ASP A 11 18.74 4.26 -14.58
C ASP A 11 18.46 5.10 -13.32
N ASP A 12 17.84 6.28 -13.48
CA ASP A 12 17.41 7.12 -12.33
C ASP A 12 16.37 6.40 -11.46
N LEU A 13 15.35 5.79 -12.10
CA LEU A 13 14.34 5.04 -11.35
C LEU A 13 14.95 3.81 -10.65
N LEU A 14 15.92 3.15 -11.29
CA LEU A 14 16.63 2.01 -10.71
C LEU A 14 17.42 2.42 -9.45
N GLU A 15 18.06 3.58 -9.49
CA GLU A 15 18.76 4.13 -8.32
C GLU A 15 17.79 4.50 -7.20
N ASP A 16 16.68 5.17 -7.51
CA ASP A 16 15.62 5.50 -6.55
C ASP A 16 15.04 4.25 -5.87
N LEU A 17 14.85 3.15 -6.63
CA LEU A 17 14.37 1.89 -6.09
C LEU A 17 15.39 1.22 -5.17
N LYS A 18 16.69 1.29 -5.48
CA LYS A 18 17.77 0.75 -4.64
C LYS A 18 17.93 1.51 -3.33
N VAL A 19 17.89 2.84 -3.40
CA VAL A 19 17.97 3.73 -2.24
C VAL A 19 16.70 3.67 -1.40
N GLY A 20 15.55 3.41 -2.04
CA GLY A 20 14.24 3.40 -1.38
C GLY A 20 13.74 4.81 -1.04
N VAL A 21 13.84 5.75 -1.97
CA VAL A 21 13.46 7.17 -1.80
C VAL A 21 12.05 7.36 -1.25
N GLN A 22 11.09 6.49 -1.63
CA GLN A 22 9.71 6.50 -1.14
C GLN A 22 9.47 5.47 -0.01
N GLY A 23 10.51 4.80 0.44
CA GLY A 23 10.50 3.76 1.45
C GLY A 23 11.13 2.46 0.98
N GLN A 24 11.74 1.74 1.93
CA GLN A 24 12.32 0.43 1.65
C GLN A 24 11.24 -0.66 1.76
N HIS A 25 10.86 -1.22 0.64
CA HIS A 25 9.85 -2.28 0.57
C HIS A 25 10.23 -3.33 -0.46
N ALA A 26 9.80 -4.57 -0.24
CA ALA A 26 10.08 -5.69 -1.15
C ALA A 26 9.56 -5.44 -2.59
N SER A 27 8.54 -4.60 -2.77
CA SER A 27 8.05 -4.23 -4.11
C SER A 27 9.09 -3.47 -4.96
N ASN A 28 10.09 -2.83 -4.35
CA ASN A 28 11.18 -2.17 -5.07
C ASN A 28 12.00 -3.17 -5.89
N LEU A 29 12.10 -4.42 -5.42
CA LEU A 29 12.77 -5.51 -6.14
C LEU A 29 12.12 -5.81 -7.50
N GLY A 30 10.82 -5.56 -7.65
CA GLY A 30 10.11 -5.81 -8.90
C GLY A 30 10.68 -5.03 -10.09
N GLY A 31 10.97 -3.74 -9.90
CA GLY A 31 11.60 -2.91 -10.93
C GLY A 31 13.07 -3.31 -11.20
N ILE A 32 13.81 -3.65 -10.15
CA ILE A 32 15.21 -4.10 -10.24
C ILE A 32 15.29 -5.39 -11.05
N LEU A 33 14.50 -6.40 -10.69
CA LEU A 33 14.46 -7.69 -11.41
C LEU A 33 13.96 -7.53 -12.84
N ALA A 34 12.95 -6.67 -13.07
CA ALA A 34 12.45 -6.40 -14.40
C ALA A 34 13.55 -5.81 -15.30
N ARG A 35 14.39 -4.92 -14.75
CA ARG A 35 15.51 -4.35 -15.50
C ARG A 35 16.58 -5.39 -15.79
N GLU A 36 17.00 -6.19 -14.82
CA GLU A 36 18.00 -7.25 -15.02
C GLU A 36 17.56 -8.24 -16.10
N ILE A 37 16.32 -8.75 -16.02
CA ILE A 37 15.76 -9.67 -17.01
C ILE A 37 15.62 -8.99 -18.36
N GLY A 38 15.14 -7.75 -18.40
CA GLY A 38 14.97 -6.99 -19.64
C GLY A 38 16.30 -6.76 -20.38
N ASP A 39 17.35 -6.42 -19.66
CA ASP A 39 18.68 -6.23 -20.21
C ASP A 39 19.27 -7.56 -20.75
N GLU A 40 19.03 -8.69 -20.04
CA GLU A 40 19.48 -10.02 -20.48
C GLU A 40 18.84 -10.45 -21.81
N ILE A 41 17.55 -10.18 -22.00
CA ILE A 41 16.80 -10.61 -23.18
C ILE A 41 16.62 -9.51 -24.24
N GLY A 42 17.16 -8.31 -23.98
CA GLY A 42 17.14 -7.18 -24.93
C GLY A 42 15.78 -6.52 -25.12
N VAL A 43 14.95 -6.45 -24.05
CA VAL A 43 13.64 -5.78 -24.08
C VAL A 43 13.54 -4.69 -23.03
N PRO A 44 12.73 -3.62 -23.28
CA PRO A 44 12.52 -2.57 -22.28
C PRO A 44 11.70 -3.06 -21.10
N SER A 45 12.01 -2.54 -19.91
CA SER A 45 11.37 -2.87 -18.64
C SER A 45 10.48 -1.75 -18.15
N TYR A 46 9.33 -2.12 -17.57
CA TYR A 46 8.33 -1.17 -17.06
C TYR A 46 7.80 -1.60 -15.71
N ILE A 47 7.40 -0.63 -14.90
CA ILE A 47 6.53 -0.82 -13.74
C ILE A 47 5.17 -0.15 -13.99
N VAL A 48 4.12 -0.71 -13.42
CA VAL A 48 2.74 -0.23 -13.62
C VAL A 48 2.10 0.02 -12.27
N ASP A 49 1.47 1.18 -12.12
CA ASP A 49 0.70 1.57 -10.94
C ASP A 49 1.38 1.15 -9.60
N PRO A 50 2.60 1.64 -9.31
CA PRO A 50 3.31 1.28 -8.09
C PRO A 50 2.56 1.75 -6.84
N VAL A 51 2.93 1.22 -5.67
CA VAL A 51 2.24 1.48 -4.39
C VAL A 51 2.20 2.96 -3.99
N VAL A 52 3.06 3.78 -4.57
CA VAL A 52 3.17 5.24 -4.36
C VAL A 52 2.29 6.07 -5.30
N VAL A 53 1.40 5.44 -6.06
CA VAL A 53 0.37 6.15 -6.82
C VAL A 53 -0.47 7.01 -5.87
N ASP A 54 -0.59 8.28 -6.20
CA ASP A 54 -1.34 9.25 -5.38
C ASP A 54 -2.31 10.06 -6.26
N GLU A 55 -3.57 9.70 -6.15
CA GLU A 55 -4.69 10.37 -6.81
C GLU A 55 -5.72 10.89 -5.80
N LEU A 56 -5.33 10.96 -4.49
CA LEU A 56 -6.22 11.42 -3.43
C LEU A 56 -6.77 12.81 -3.72
N MET A 57 -8.07 12.97 -3.55
CA MET A 57 -8.68 14.31 -3.55
C MET A 57 -8.15 15.13 -2.37
N PRO A 58 -8.11 16.46 -2.48
CA PRO A 58 -7.55 17.31 -1.42
C PRO A 58 -8.16 17.05 -0.04
N ILE A 59 -9.48 16.85 0.04
CA ILE A 59 -10.17 16.61 1.32
C ILE A 59 -9.80 15.26 1.96
N ALA A 60 -9.42 14.26 1.18
CA ALA A 60 -9.00 12.96 1.69
C ALA A 60 -7.64 12.99 2.41
N ARG A 61 -6.89 14.09 2.28
CA ARG A 61 -5.58 14.26 2.92
C ARG A 61 -5.65 14.75 4.37
N TYR A 62 -6.80 15.24 4.81
CA TYR A 62 -6.94 15.73 6.18
C TYR A 62 -6.97 14.56 7.16
N SER A 63 -6.04 14.61 8.12
CA SER A 63 -6.11 13.84 9.36
C SER A 63 -6.65 14.74 10.50
N GLY A 64 -6.63 14.25 11.72
CA GLY A 64 -6.94 15.08 12.90
C GLY A 64 -5.80 16.02 13.32
N LEU A 65 -4.62 15.95 12.68
CA LEU A 65 -3.45 16.78 12.97
C LEU A 65 -2.88 17.33 11.67
N GLU A 66 -2.69 18.65 11.60
CA GLU A 66 -2.16 19.32 10.40
C GLU A 66 -0.77 18.83 10.03
N GLU A 67 0.06 18.53 11.04
CA GLU A 67 1.44 18.06 10.87
C GLU A 67 1.53 16.62 10.37
N ILE A 68 0.41 15.86 10.37
CA ILE A 68 0.36 14.45 9.99
C ILE A 68 -0.74 14.25 8.94
N PRO A 69 -0.55 14.71 7.70
CA PRO A 69 -1.52 14.49 6.64
C PRO A 69 -1.61 13.01 6.28
N ARG A 70 -2.77 12.57 5.80
CA ARG A 70 -2.94 11.23 5.22
C ARG A 70 -2.19 11.12 3.89
N GLY A 71 -1.48 10.02 3.71
CA GLY A 71 -0.77 9.68 2.49
C GLY A 71 -1.46 8.60 1.68
N SER A 72 -1.08 8.47 0.42
CA SER A 72 -1.54 7.40 -0.45
C SER A 72 -0.51 6.28 -0.50
N ILE A 73 -0.80 5.18 0.21
CA ILE A 73 -0.05 3.92 0.07
C ILE A 73 -1.07 2.79 0.03
N PHE A 74 -1.19 2.14 -1.12
CA PHE A 74 -2.16 1.07 -1.32
C PHE A 74 -1.74 0.13 -2.46
N HIS A 75 -2.47 -0.95 -2.64
CA HIS A 75 -2.21 -1.95 -3.69
C HIS A 75 -2.76 -1.45 -5.04
N ALA A 76 -2.17 -0.36 -5.56
CA ALA A 76 -2.67 0.39 -6.71
C ALA A 76 -2.83 -0.48 -7.95
N LEU A 77 -1.79 -1.22 -8.33
CA LEU A 77 -1.82 -2.11 -9.50
C LEU A 77 -3.00 -3.08 -9.44
N ASN A 78 -3.16 -3.80 -8.33
CA ASN A 78 -4.22 -4.79 -8.21
C ASN A 78 -5.60 -4.14 -8.17
N GLN A 79 -5.80 -3.09 -7.38
CA GLN A 79 -7.09 -2.42 -7.26
C GLN A 79 -7.55 -1.83 -8.61
N LYS A 80 -6.66 -1.14 -9.33
CA LYS A 80 -6.99 -0.55 -10.63
C LYS A 80 -7.20 -1.63 -11.70
N ALA A 81 -6.41 -2.71 -11.70
CA ALA A 81 -6.59 -3.82 -12.63
C ALA A 81 -7.94 -4.52 -12.42
N VAL A 82 -8.32 -4.81 -11.18
CA VAL A 82 -9.61 -5.42 -10.84
C VAL A 82 -10.78 -4.50 -11.21
N ALA A 83 -10.68 -3.20 -10.89
CA ALA A 83 -11.71 -2.22 -11.25
C ALA A 83 -11.90 -2.12 -12.78
N LYS A 84 -10.80 -2.03 -13.54
CA LYS A 84 -10.85 -2.01 -15.02
C LYS A 84 -11.41 -3.31 -15.60
N ARG A 85 -11.06 -4.45 -15.00
CA ARG A 85 -11.60 -5.76 -15.40
C ARG A 85 -13.10 -5.81 -15.16
N TYR A 86 -13.58 -5.43 -13.98
CA TYR A 86 -15.01 -5.35 -13.68
C TYR A 86 -15.75 -4.42 -14.65
N ALA A 87 -15.21 -3.23 -14.94
CA ALA A 87 -15.77 -2.30 -15.88
C ALA A 87 -15.97 -2.92 -17.27
N LYS A 88 -14.94 -3.63 -17.77
CA LYS A 88 -15.00 -4.36 -19.05
C LYS A 88 -16.08 -5.44 -19.03
N GLU A 89 -16.16 -6.25 -17.98
CA GLU A 89 -17.17 -7.31 -17.82
C GLU A 89 -18.59 -6.73 -17.71
N ALA A 90 -18.74 -5.56 -17.07
CA ALA A 90 -20.01 -4.82 -16.97
C ALA A 90 -20.38 -4.02 -18.24
N GLY A 91 -19.52 -3.99 -19.27
CA GLY A 91 -19.73 -3.22 -20.50
C GLY A 91 -19.78 -1.71 -20.31
N LYS A 92 -19.05 -1.18 -19.31
CA LYS A 92 -19.03 0.25 -18.95
C LYS A 92 -17.60 0.78 -18.95
N PRO A 93 -17.36 2.05 -19.29
CA PRO A 93 -16.07 2.69 -19.08
C PRO A 93 -15.74 2.73 -17.57
N TYR A 94 -14.50 2.47 -17.20
CA TYR A 94 -14.06 2.52 -15.79
C TYR A 94 -14.28 3.90 -15.18
N GLU A 95 -14.07 4.94 -15.97
CA GLU A 95 -14.25 6.35 -15.60
C GLU A 95 -15.71 6.71 -15.26
N SER A 96 -16.69 5.92 -15.74
CA SER A 96 -18.11 6.13 -15.44
C SER A 96 -18.60 5.44 -14.18
N LEU A 97 -17.71 4.70 -13.50
CA LEU A 97 -18.08 3.90 -12.34
C LEU A 97 -17.60 4.55 -11.04
N ARG A 98 -18.40 4.36 -10.00
CA ARG A 98 -18.03 4.61 -8.61
C ARG A 98 -17.91 3.26 -7.91
N LEU A 99 -16.71 2.91 -7.45
CA LEU A 99 -16.42 1.60 -6.89
C LEU A 99 -15.72 1.75 -5.55
N VAL A 100 -15.98 0.80 -4.66
CA VAL A 100 -15.10 0.53 -3.51
C VAL A 100 -14.40 -0.78 -3.79
N VAL A 101 -13.08 -0.73 -3.90
CA VAL A 101 -12.26 -1.91 -4.18
C VAL A 101 -11.44 -2.26 -2.96
N VAL A 102 -11.53 -3.53 -2.57
CA VAL A 102 -10.82 -4.06 -1.40
C VAL A 102 -9.77 -5.06 -1.86
N HIS A 103 -8.51 -4.77 -1.56
CA HIS A 103 -7.43 -5.74 -1.65
C HIS A 103 -7.22 -6.36 -0.28
N MET A 104 -7.29 -7.69 -0.21
CA MET A 104 -7.10 -8.47 1.02
C MET A 104 -5.98 -9.48 0.81
N GLY A 105 -4.87 -9.27 1.49
CA GLY A 105 -3.69 -10.13 1.50
C GLY A 105 -3.01 -10.04 2.87
N GLY A 106 -1.69 -10.18 2.94
CA GLY A 106 -0.92 -9.89 4.15
C GLY A 106 -1.11 -8.45 4.63
N GLY A 107 -1.20 -7.50 3.67
CA GLY A 107 -1.76 -6.16 3.87
C GLY A 107 -3.20 -6.08 3.36
N VAL A 108 -3.98 -5.13 3.89
CA VAL A 108 -5.32 -4.79 3.43
C VAL A 108 -5.36 -3.31 3.05
N SER A 109 -5.94 -3.02 1.90
CA SER A 109 -6.25 -1.64 1.51
C SER A 109 -7.62 -1.56 0.87
N VAL A 110 -8.33 -0.48 1.15
CA VAL A 110 -9.67 -0.18 0.61
C VAL A 110 -9.59 1.15 -0.11
N GLY A 111 -9.92 1.17 -1.40
CA GLY A 111 -9.90 2.36 -2.23
C GLY A 111 -11.28 2.74 -2.74
N ALA A 112 -11.61 4.03 -2.68
CA ALA A 112 -12.75 4.62 -3.33
C ALA A 112 -12.33 5.09 -4.74
N HIS A 113 -12.96 4.52 -5.76
CA HIS A 113 -12.67 4.82 -7.17
C HIS A 113 -13.78 5.67 -7.75
N GLU A 114 -13.42 6.80 -8.34
CA GLU A 114 -14.30 7.75 -9.03
C GLU A 114 -13.55 8.38 -10.21
N ASP A 115 -14.23 8.56 -11.33
CA ASP A 115 -13.67 9.18 -12.56
C ASP A 115 -12.33 8.54 -13.01
N GLY A 116 -12.20 7.21 -12.88
CA GLY A 116 -10.98 6.47 -13.24
C GLY A 116 -9.81 6.64 -12.27
N LYS A 117 -9.99 7.32 -11.14
CA LYS A 117 -8.98 7.60 -10.10
C LYS A 117 -9.32 6.94 -8.79
N VAL A 118 -8.31 6.74 -7.96
CA VAL A 118 -8.48 6.32 -6.55
C VAL A 118 -8.44 7.58 -5.68
N VAL A 119 -9.63 8.13 -5.42
CA VAL A 119 -9.81 9.46 -4.82
C VAL A 119 -9.70 9.48 -3.30
N ASP A 120 -9.87 8.34 -2.66
CA ASP A 120 -9.62 8.12 -1.23
C ASP A 120 -9.19 6.67 -1.01
N VAL A 121 -8.35 6.44 -0.02
CA VAL A 121 -7.87 5.11 0.33
C VAL A 121 -7.48 5.07 1.80
N PHE A 122 -7.67 3.92 2.45
CA PHE A 122 -6.95 3.64 3.66
C PHE A 122 -6.02 2.44 3.50
N SER A 123 -4.92 2.45 4.22
CA SER A 123 -3.96 1.35 4.27
C SER A 123 -3.54 1.07 5.71
N ALA A 124 -3.61 -0.20 6.11
CA ALA A 124 -3.08 -0.63 7.41
C ALA A 124 -1.54 -0.49 7.51
N PHE A 125 -0.85 -0.09 6.43
CA PHE A 125 0.60 0.11 6.44
C PHE A 125 1.00 1.26 7.38
N ASP A 126 0.32 2.40 7.30
CA ASP A 126 0.63 3.59 8.10
C ASP A 126 -0.26 3.73 9.34
N GLY A 127 -0.94 2.67 9.76
CA GLY A 127 -1.85 2.74 10.91
C GLY A 127 -3.19 3.37 10.58
N ASP A 128 -3.57 3.45 9.31
CA ASP A 128 -4.87 3.90 8.84
C ASP A 128 -5.77 2.69 8.52
N GLY A 129 -7.03 2.73 8.95
CA GLY A 129 -8.02 1.70 8.68
C GLY A 129 -7.93 0.44 9.55
N ALA A 130 -8.51 -0.65 9.06
CA ALA A 130 -8.59 -1.92 9.78
C ALA A 130 -7.24 -2.65 9.84
N PHE A 131 -7.03 -3.45 10.88
CA PHE A 131 -5.87 -4.33 10.93
C PHE A 131 -5.96 -5.45 9.86
N SER A 132 -4.81 -5.98 9.50
CA SER A 132 -4.68 -7.08 8.53
C SER A 132 -4.09 -8.33 9.20
N PRO A 133 -3.81 -9.42 8.48
CA PRO A 133 -3.13 -10.57 9.05
C PRO A 133 -1.84 -10.26 9.80
N GLU A 134 -1.05 -9.28 9.34
CA GLU A 134 0.27 -8.98 9.93
C GLU A 134 0.52 -7.49 10.25
N ARG A 135 -0.51 -6.63 10.10
CA ARG A 135 -0.39 -5.18 10.36
C ARG A 135 -1.45 -4.72 11.35
N ALA A 136 -1.05 -3.83 12.26
CA ALA A 136 -1.90 -3.37 13.35
C ALA A 136 -3.08 -2.51 12.90
N GLY A 137 -2.98 -1.83 11.74
CA GLY A 137 -3.99 -0.84 11.35
C GLY A 137 -4.08 0.31 12.35
N GLY A 138 -5.25 0.94 12.43
CA GLY A 138 -5.51 1.98 13.40
C GLY A 138 -5.52 1.44 14.82
N VAL A 139 -4.67 2.04 15.68
CA VAL A 139 -4.61 1.74 17.12
C VAL A 139 -4.94 2.99 17.93
N PRO A 140 -5.39 2.88 19.19
CA PRO A 140 -5.61 4.03 20.05
C PRO A 140 -4.32 4.85 20.25
N CYS A 141 -4.24 6.04 19.63
CA CYS A 141 -3.04 6.87 19.58
C CYS A 141 -2.45 7.15 20.97
N ALA A 142 -3.29 7.45 21.97
CA ALA A 142 -2.83 7.75 23.34
C ALA A 142 -2.16 6.53 24.00
N ALA A 143 -2.59 5.31 23.69
CA ALA A 143 -1.95 4.08 24.17
C ALA A 143 -0.62 3.82 23.44
N LEU A 144 -0.57 4.09 22.14
CA LEU A 144 0.66 3.99 21.37
C LEU A 144 1.73 4.97 21.88
N VAL A 145 1.37 6.23 22.13
CA VAL A 145 2.27 7.23 22.71
C VAL A 145 2.83 6.74 24.05
N LYS A 146 1.97 6.24 24.95
CA LYS A 146 2.43 5.68 26.25
C LYS A 146 3.38 4.49 26.04
N MET A 147 3.16 3.66 25.05
CA MET A 147 4.07 2.55 24.71
C MET A 147 5.42 3.06 24.23
N CYS A 148 5.44 4.07 23.33
CA CYS A 148 6.66 4.67 22.79
C CYS A 148 7.55 5.25 23.92
N PHE A 149 6.96 5.92 24.89
CA PHE A 149 7.69 6.57 25.97
C PHE A 149 7.79 5.74 27.26
N SER A 150 7.44 4.46 27.23
CA SER A 150 7.50 3.57 28.41
C SER A 150 8.92 3.14 28.78
N GLY A 151 9.90 3.28 27.89
CA GLY A 151 11.24 2.75 28.03
C GLY A 151 11.33 1.22 27.89
N LYS A 152 10.22 0.52 27.59
CA LYS A 152 10.18 -0.95 27.48
C LYS A 152 10.54 -1.47 26.08
N TYR A 153 10.41 -0.62 25.07
CA TYR A 153 10.60 -0.99 23.66
C TYR A 153 11.44 0.06 22.94
N THR A 154 12.23 -0.40 22.00
CA THR A 154 12.91 0.45 21.02
C THR A 154 11.93 0.84 19.90
N GLU A 155 12.25 1.87 19.14
CA GLU A 155 11.49 2.26 17.92
C GLU A 155 11.34 1.08 16.96
N LYS A 156 12.41 0.32 16.71
CA LYS A 156 12.40 -0.85 15.83
C LYS A 156 11.42 -1.93 16.31
N GLU A 157 11.34 -2.18 17.61
CA GLU A 157 10.41 -3.15 18.18
C GLU A 157 8.96 -2.67 18.06
N ILE A 158 8.69 -1.38 18.27
CA ILE A 158 7.35 -0.80 18.10
C ILE A 158 6.97 -0.84 16.63
N SER A 159 7.83 -0.43 15.73
CA SER A 159 7.59 -0.51 14.28
C SER A 159 7.29 -1.94 13.83
N ALA A 160 8.02 -2.93 14.33
CA ALA A 160 7.75 -4.34 14.05
C ALA A 160 6.39 -4.82 14.60
N LYS A 161 5.92 -4.27 15.74
CA LYS A 161 4.57 -4.54 16.28
C LYS A 161 3.47 -3.93 15.44
N LEU A 162 3.74 -2.81 14.76
CA LEU A 162 2.79 -2.19 13.84
C LEU A 162 2.77 -2.90 12.49
N ILE A 163 3.95 -3.31 11.98
CA ILE A 163 4.12 -3.90 10.64
C ILE A 163 4.90 -5.20 10.75
N GLY A 164 4.26 -6.32 10.40
CA GLY A 164 4.82 -7.67 10.39
C GLY A 164 4.43 -8.52 11.58
N LYS A 165 4.37 -7.98 12.80
CA LYS A 165 3.96 -8.68 14.02
C LYS A 165 2.63 -8.18 14.61
N GLY A 166 1.96 -7.26 13.92
CA GLY A 166 0.65 -6.75 14.28
C GLY A 166 -0.49 -7.59 13.73
N GLY A 167 -1.70 -7.04 13.81
CA GLY A 167 -2.89 -7.66 13.26
C GLY A 167 -3.24 -9.01 13.89
N LEU A 168 -3.73 -9.95 13.07
CA LEU A 168 -4.07 -11.30 13.54
C LEU A 168 -2.86 -12.02 14.11
N ASN A 169 -1.68 -11.82 13.54
CA ASN A 169 -0.43 -12.40 14.03
C ASN A 169 -0.16 -12.06 15.50
N SER A 170 -0.51 -10.85 15.93
CA SER A 170 -0.35 -10.41 17.33
C SER A 170 -1.22 -11.19 18.33
N TYR A 171 -2.39 -11.65 17.89
CA TYR A 171 -3.35 -12.37 18.75
C TYR A 171 -3.22 -13.88 18.65
N LEU A 172 -2.94 -14.39 17.46
CA LEU A 172 -3.04 -15.80 17.11
C LEU A 172 -1.68 -16.47 16.89
N GLY A 173 -0.60 -15.68 16.79
CA GLY A 173 0.75 -16.17 16.49
C GLY A 173 0.95 -16.65 15.04
N THR A 174 -0.04 -16.41 14.17
CA THR A 174 0.00 -16.76 12.76
C THR A 174 -0.64 -15.67 11.90
N ASN A 175 -0.12 -15.48 10.70
CA ASN A 175 -0.71 -14.66 9.64
C ASN A 175 -1.30 -15.52 8.50
N ASP A 176 -1.25 -16.85 8.63
CA ASP A 176 -1.83 -17.77 7.65
C ASP A 176 -3.35 -17.87 7.85
N MET A 177 -4.09 -17.23 6.93
CA MET A 177 -5.55 -17.23 7.00
C MET A 177 -6.20 -18.61 6.93
N ARG A 178 -5.50 -19.63 6.40
CA ARG A 178 -5.98 -21.03 6.40
C ARG A 178 -5.97 -21.64 7.79
N GLU A 179 -5.11 -21.14 8.67
CA GLU A 179 -5.07 -21.55 10.09
C GLU A 179 -6.06 -20.74 10.93
N VAL A 180 -6.22 -19.45 10.62
CA VAL A 180 -7.13 -18.54 11.32
C VAL A 180 -8.60 -18.94 11.17
N THR A 181 -8.96 -19.57 10.05
CA THR A 181 -10.35 -19.95 9.74
C THR A 181 -10.73 -21.36 10.17
N LYS A 182 -9.85 -22.09 10.85
CA LYS A 182 -10.14 -23.39 11.46
C LYS A 182 -10.73 -23.24 12.84
#